data_38fb0142ab5ab2656e0081263e45e517
#
_entry.id   38fb0142ab5ab2656e0081263e45e517
#
_cell.length_a   1.000
_cell.length_b   1.000
_cell.length_c   1.000
_cell.angle_alpha   90.00
_cell.angle_beta   90.00
_cell.angle_gamma   90.00
#
_symmetry.space_group_name_H-M   'P 1'
#
loop_
_entity.id
_entity.type
_entity.pdbx_description
1 polymer ?
#
loop_
_entity_poly.entity_id
_entity_poly.type
_entity_poly.pdbx_seq_one_letter_code
_entity_poly.pdbx_strand_id
1 'polypeptide(L)'
;MVSVDFDAFTQGLGLTKYPFSVFTAEEEKEFLSDAFVRPLAYSPAVQAATSRKNIFLYGDRGTGKTALLFELVKASGPGSVVAQITDFSAIPITPSQSDIYSLYISTLANALLKRLLPTMAHFRRPYKLTKHDKVLISYLLQHHTSTLSRNALMDDLRSVQHHRMKRWATSTFNFFRSLLNSAAGAAVDMLSETVSKSLGLPQPTLGGAKEYLQAIDLSVDSTLDEARANLVVLQQTVALCKKVGMESLTLVVDRIDEDSRLRNDSELIADFLRPFLTENDIFYQQDLHFIFSIWSVPFQKVKPDFRSNKFCLEQVRWEPDELLNILNKRLELHSDGKIVAYAQVVDDAAIFREKVLPLANANPRDLWQLMNRIIREQYAQDSTSHVIKVAAMESGIRRFVKEFTFFEYYPRKKDARANSLDVYSYIAHLNKLADIRFTTNSLNAAAGTGSSTQNYIVSMESIGLVRRCEEKGPNGSTLYEIRDPKVRFAVENNLEIRRDA
;
A
#
# COMPACT_ATOMS: atom_id res chain seq x y z
N MET A 1 -33.31 9.03 -30.91
CA MET A 1 -32.06 8.28 -31.11
C MET A 1 -32.18 7.05 -30.22
N VAL A 2 -32.00 5.85 -30.77
CA VAL A 2 -31.94 4.62 -29.97
C VAL A 2 -30.60 4.71 -29.21
N SER A 3 -30.61 4.83 -27.88
CA SER A 3 -29.36 4.83 -27.10
C SER A 3 -28.78 3.42 -27.19
N VAL A 4 -27.62 3.30 -27.79
CA VAL A 4 -26.84 2.06 -27.76
C VAL A 4 -26.46 1.79 -26.31
N ASP A 5 -26.57 0.55 -25.86
CA ASP A 5 -26.09 0.16 -24.53
C ASP A 5 -24.59 0.42 -24.37
N PHE A 6 -24.15 0.70 -23.14
CA PHE A 6 -22.74 1.03 -22.87
C PHE A 6 -21.78 -0.11 -23.25
N ASP A 7 -22.18 -1.35 -23.04
CA ASP A 7 -21.39 -2.53 -23.44
C ASP A 7 -21.27 -2.64 -24.95
N ALA A 8 -22.37 -2.41 -25.69
CA ALA A 8 -22.35 -2.40 -27.15
C ALA A 8 -21.50 -1.25 -27.70
N PHE A 9 -21.53 -0.07 -27.06
CA PHE A 9 -20.65 1.04 -27.40
C PHE A 9 -19.16 0.69 -27.20
N THR A 10 -18.81 0.10 -26.04
CA THR A 10 -17.40 -0.28 -25.77
C THR A 10 -16.91 -1.38 -26.72
N GLN A 11 -17.80 -2.32 -27.13
CA GLN A 11 -17.50 -3.27 -28.19
C GLN A 11 -17.32 -2.58 -29.55
N GLY A 12 -18.07 -1.52 -29.83
CA GLY A 12 -17.88 -0.66 -31.00
C GLY A 12 -16.50 0.01 -31.05
N LEU A 13 -15.92 0.33 -29.89
CA LEU A 13 -14.53 0.80 -29.76
C LEU A 13 -13.49 -0.34 -29.94
N GLY A 14 -13.93 -1.60 -30.11
CA GLY A 14 -13.05 -2.76 -30.24
C GLY A 14 -12.68 -3.46 -28.92
N LEU A 15 -13.29 -3.05 -27.78
CA LEU A 15 -13.04 -3.63 -26.47
C LEU A 15 -13.95 -4.84 -26.23
N THR A 16 -13.42 -5.95 -25.74
CA THR A 16 -14.20 -7.13 -25.33
C THR A 16 -14.65 -7.04 -23.87
N LYS A 17 -13.90 -6.29 -23.06
CA LYS A 17 -14.23 -5.97 -21.67
C LYS A 17 -13.86 -4.51 -21.41
N TYR A 18 -14.67 -3.83 -20.59
CA TYR A 18 -14.37 -2.45 -20.21
C TYR A 18 -13.17 -2.37 -19.25
N PRO A 19 -12.04 -1.75 -19.64
CA PRO A 19 -10.80 -1.81 -18.85
C PRO A 19 -10.67 -0.73 -17.77
N PHE A 20 -11.57 0.25 -17.71
CA PHE A 20 -11.39 1.44 -16.87
C PHE A 20 -12.44 1.56 -15.75
N SER A 21 -13.01 0.44 -15.31
CA SER A 21 -13.90 0.36 -14.13
C SER A 21 -13.16 0.06 -12.83
N VAL A 22 -11.94 -0.45 -12.94
CA VAL A 22 -11.11 -0.92 -11.82
C VAL A 22 -9.83 -0.10 -11.76
N PHE A 23 -9.46 0.30 -10.54
CA PHE A 23 -8.35 1.25 -10.31
C PHE A 23 -7.31 0.75 -9.30
N THR A 24 -7.47 -0.47 -8.76
CA THR A 24 -6.59 -1.05 -7.74
C THR A 24 -5.97 -2.35 -8.20
N ALA A 25 -4.71 -2.60 -7.82
CA ALA A 25 -3.98 -3.81 -8.19
C ALA A 25 -4.60 -5.08 -7.58
N GLU A 26 -5.28 -4.95 -6.45
CA GLU A 26 -5.96 -6.06 -5.77
C GLU A 26 -7.17 -6.57 -6.55
N GLU A 27 -7.94 -5.65 -7.13
CA GLU A 27 -9.11 -6.00 -7.96
C GLU A 27 -8.67 -6.58 -9.31
N GLU A 28 -7.46 -6.23 -9.78
CA GLU A 28 -6.88 -6.70 -11.04
C GLU A 28 -6.01 -7.97 -10.91
N LYS A 29 -5.90 -8.54 -9.71
CA LYS A 29 -4.95 -9.59 -9.37
C LYS A 29 -4.95 -10.77 -10.35
N GLU A 30 -6.11 -11.14 -10.89
CA GLU A 30 -6.23 -12.29 -11.81
C GLU A 30 -5.52 -12.08 -13.14
N PHE A 31 -5.51 -10.85 -13.67
CA PHE A 31 -4.87 -10.52 -14.97
C PHE A 31 -3.68 -9.59 -14.84
N LEU A 32 -3.32 -9.24 -13.60
CA LEU A 32 -2.21 -8.31 -13.36
C LEU A 32 -0.91 -8.80 -14.00
N SER A 33 -0.66 -10.11 -13.97
CA SER A 33 0.56 -10.69 -14.56
C SER A 33 0.69 -10.41 -16.06
N ASP A 34 -0.43 -10.42 -16.78
CA ASP A 34 -0.47 -10.22 -18.23
C ASP A 34 -0.47 -8.73 -18.61
N ALA A 35 -1.05 -7.90 -17.71
CA ALA A 35 -1.12 -6.45 -17.88
C ALA A 35 0.10 -5.70 -17.31
N PHE A 36 0.96 -6.37 -16.53
CA PHE A 36 2.05 -5.73 -15.83
C PHE A 36 3.14 -5.23 -16.77
N VAL A 37 3.36 -3.92 -16.72
CA VAL A 37 4.52 -3.28 -17.37
C VAL A 37 5.57 -3.00 -16.30
N ARG A 38 6.82 -3.30 -16.59
CA ARG A 38 7.94 -3.21 -15.66
C ARG A 38 8.40 -1.77 -15.51
N PRO A 39 8.24 -1.13 -14.34
CA PRO A 39 8.83 0.19 -14.08
C PRO A 39 10.36 0.10 -13.99
N LEU A 40 11.05 1.24 -14.04
CA LEU A 40 12.51 1.30 -13.84
C LEU A 40 12.96 0.61 -12.53
N ALA A 41 12.16 0.73 -11.47
CA ALA A 41 12.40 0.10 -10.18
C ALA A 41 12.32 -1.45 -10.20
N TYR A 42 11.78 -2.06 -11.25
CA TYR A 42 11.49 -3.50 -11.29
C TYR A 42 12.76 -4.36 -11.18
N SER A 43 13.73 -4.13 -12.08
CA SER A 43 14.91 -5.02 -12.17
C SER A 43 15.77 -5.02 -10.91
N PRO A 44 16.13 -3.84 -10.31
CA PRO A 44 16.85 -3.81 -9.04
C PRO A 44 16.07 -4.46 -7.89
N ALA A 45 14.76 -4.19 -7.80
CA ALA A 45 13.92 -4.74 -6.74
C ALA A 45 13.77 -6.26 -6.85
N VAL A 46 13.56 -6.81 -8.06
CA VAL A 46 13.50 -8.26 -8.29
C VAL A 46 14.83 -8.93 -7.97
N GLN A 47 15.95 -8.34 -8.38
CA GLN A 47 17.29 -8.85 -8.03
C GLN A 47 17.49 -8.87 -6.50
N ALA A 48 17.05 -7.84 -5.81
CA ALA A 48 17.11 -7.77 -4.35
C ALA A 48 16.20 -8.83 -3.70
N ALA A 49 14.96 -9.03 -4.20
CA ALA A 49 14.03 -10.06 -3.71
C ALA A 49 14.60 -11.47 -3.89
N THR A 50 15.12 -11.77 -5.08
CA THR A 50 15.77 -13.07 -5.38
C THR A 50 16.99 -13.30 -4.49
N SER A 51 17.75 -12.24 -4.19
CA SER A 51 18.91 -12.28 -3.29
C SER A 51 18.55 -12.18 -1.82
N ARG A 52 17.26 -12.20 -1.47
CA ARG A 52 16.76 -12.14 -0.09
C ARG A 52 17.29 -10.92 0.67
N LYS A 53 17.21 -9.74 0.04
CA LYS A 53 17.59 -8.46 0.65
C LYS A 53 16.35 -7.66 1.07
N ASN A 54 16.54 -6.75 2.03
CA ASN A 54 15.50 -5.81 2.40
C ASN A 54 15.29 -4.77 1.29
N ILE A 55 14.03 -4.50 0.96
CA ILE A 55 13.60 -3.65 -0.13
C ILE A 55 12.67 -2.56 0.41
N PHE A 56 12.93 -1.33 0.02
CA PHE A 56 12.11 -0.18 0.37
C PHE A 56 11.64 0.48 -0.93
N LEU A 57 10.35 0.27 -1.25
CA LEU A 57 9.70 0.91 -2.37
C LEU A 57 9.03 2.19 -1.89
N TYR A 58 9.28 3.31 -2.55
CA TYR A 58 8.55 4.53 -2.26
C TYR A 58 8.03 5.17 -3.55
N GLY A 59 6.93 5.89 -3.44
CA GLY A 59 6.29 6.53 -4.59
C GLY A 59 4.96 7.14 -4.18
N ASP A 60 4.38 7.94 -5.06
CA ASP A 60 3.08 8.54 -4.81
C ASP A 60 1.96 7.49 -4.80
N ARG A 61 0.81 7.84 -4.25
CA ARG A 61 -0.36 6.95 -4.29
C ARG A 61 -0.78 6.72 -5.74
N GLY A 62 -1.14 5.47 -6.06
CA GLY A 62 -1.57 5.09 -7.41
C GLY A 62 -0.43 4.78 -8.41
N THR A 63 0.86 4.94 -8.03
CA THR A 63 2.00 4.64 -8.92
C THR A 63 2.26 3.15 -9.15
N GLY A 64 1.45 2.24 -8.58
CA GLY A 64 1.58 0.80 -8.81
C GLY A 64 2.55 0.09 -7.87
N LYS A 65 2.88 0.66 -6.69
CA LYS A 65 3.71 0.00 -5.67
C LYS A 65 3.20 -1.39 -5.30
N THR A 66 1.90 -1.53 -5.05
CA THR A 66 1.26 -2.82 -4.71
C THR A 66 1.32 -3.82 -5.88
N ALA A 67 1.20 -3.36 -7.13
CA ALA A 67 1.40 -4.21 -8.30
C ALA A 67 2.84 -4.76 -8.36
N LEU A 68 3.83 -3.90 -8.11
CA LEU A 68 5.23 -4.32 -8.01
C LEU A 68 5.46 -5.28 -6.84
N LEU A 69 4.82 -5.06 -5.67
CA LEU A 69 4.89 -5.99 -4.54
C LEU A 69 4.45 -7.40 -4.92
N PHE A 70 3.38 -7.57 -5.69
CA PHE A 70 2.93 -8.89 -6.13
C PHE A 70 3.99 -9.60 -6.99
N GLU A 71 4.69 -8.88 -7.84
CA GLU A 71 5.78 -9.45 -8.63
C GLU A 71 7.01 -9.80 -7.78
N LEU A 72 7.36 -8.98 -6.78
CA LEU A 72 8.45 -9.28 -5.85
C LEU A 72 8.15 -10.51 -4.98
N VAL A 73 6.91 -10.67 -4.56
CA VAL A 73 6.45 -11.86 -3.82
C VAL A 73 6.63 -13.13 -4.68
N LYS A 74 6.28 -13.08 -5.97
CA LYS A 74 6.53 -14.20 -6.90
C LYS A 74 8.01 -14.46 -7.06
N ALA A 75 8.84 -13.43 -7.18
CA ALA A 75 10.29 -13.53 -7.34
C ALA A 75 11.01 -14.10 -6.11
N SER A 76 10.41 -14.03 -4.92
CA SER A 76 10.98 -14.59 -3.67
C SER A 76 11.12 -16.13 -3.68
N GLY A 77 10.49 -16.79 -4.64
CA GLY A 77 10.63 -18.24 -4.87
C GLY A 77 9.73 -19.14 -4.00
N PRO A 78 9.58 -20.41 -4.37
CA PRO A 78 8.58 -21.30 -3.76
C PRO A 78 8.88 -21.75 -2.32
N GLY A 79 10.12 -21.62 -1.85
CA GLY A 79 10.52 -21.91 -0.46
C GLY A 79 10.37 -20.73 0.49
N SER A 80 10.02 -19.54 -0.03
CA SER A 80 9.84 -18.34 0.78
C SER A 80 8.41 -18.26 1.32
N VAL A 81 8.28 -17.98 2.60
CA VAL A 81 6.99 -17.66 3.23
C VAL A 81 6.86 -16.15 3.32
N VAL A 82 5.86 -15.63 2.64
CA VAL A 82 5.55 -14.20 2.63
C VAL A 82 4.36 -13.93 3.55
N ALA A 83 4.53 -13.04 4.51
CA ALA A 83 3.46 -12.57 5.38
C ALA A 83 3.29 -11.05 5.22
N GLN A 84 2.04 -10.62 5.04
CA GLN A 84 1.71 -9.21 4.81
C GLN A 84 1.20 -8.56 6.09
N ILE A 85 1.63 -7.31 6.30
CA ILE A 85 1.16 -6.40 7.35
C ILE A 85 0.51 -5.22 6.64
N THR A 86 -0.82 -5.16 6.70
CA THR A 86 -1.65 -4.11 6.11
C THR A 86 -2.63 -3.51 7.12
N ASP A 87 -2.70 -4.09 8.33
CA ASP A 87 -3.49 -3.60 9.45
C ASP A 87 -2.56 -3.32 10.63
N PHE A 88 -2.60 -2.10 11.10
CA PHE A 88 -1.76 -1.57 12.18
C PHE A 88 -2.57 -1.28 13.46
N SER A 89 -3.84 -1.67 13.50
CA SER A 89 -4.75 -1.41 14.64
C SER A 89 -4.28 -2.00 15.97
N ALA A 90 -3.43 -3.03 15.91
CA ALA A 90 -2.87 -3.70 17.09
C ALA A 90 -1.78 -2.91 17.80
N ILE A 91 -1.25 -1.85 17.21
CA ILE A 91 -0.20 -1.00 17.79
C ILE A 91 -0.69 0.46 17.95
N PRO A 92 -0.14 1.24 18.90
CA PRO A 92 -0.53 2.65 19.09
C PRO A 92 -0.09 3.52 17.90
N ILE A 93 -0.65 4.73 17.79
CA ILE A 93 -0.26 5.71 16.74
C ILE A 93 1.16 6.29 16.93
N THR A 94 1.74 6.14 18.10
CA THR A 94 3.14 6.42 18.41
C THR A 94 3.80 5.13 18.87
N PRO A 95 4.12 4.20 17.93
CA PRO A 95 4.58 2.88 18.32
C PRO A 95 6.01 2.95 18.86
N SER A 96 6.25 2.20 19.91
CA SER A 96 7.58 1.89 20.40
C SER A 96 8.22 0.76 19.58
N GLN A 97 9.50 0.52 19.73
CA GLN A 97 10.18 -0.63 19.13
C GLN A 97 9.57 -1.96 19.61
N SER A 98 9.20 -2.04 20.88
CA SER A 98 8.51 -3.19 21.45
C SER A 98 7.20 -3.51 20.74
N ASP A 99 6.39 -2.48 20.42
CA ASP A 99 5.13 -2.66 19.69
C ASP A 99 5.39 -3.21 18.28
N ILE A 100 6.40 -2.71 17.59
CA ILE A 100 6.76 -3.13 16.24
C ILE A 100 7.25 -4.58 16.23
N TYR A 101 8.12 -4.96 17.17
CA TYR A 101 8.57 -6.34 17.28
C TYR A 101 7.40 -7.27 17.61
N SER A 102 6.49 -6.87 18.50
CA SER A 102 5.28 -7.62 18.82
C SER A 102 4.39 -7.82 17.59
N LEU A 103 4.24 -6.80 16.74
CA LEU A 103 3.52 -6.89 15.46
C LEU A 103 4.18 -7.91 14.51
N TYR A 104 5.50 -7.87 14.38
CA TYR A 104 6.25 -8.82 13.54
C TYR A 104 6.15 -10.24 14.09
N ILE A 105 6.29 -10.44 15.41
CA ILE A 105 6.12 -11.74 16.07
C ILE A 105 4.71 -12.28 15.80
N SER A 106 3.68 -11.46 15.99
CA SER A 106 2.28 -11.87 15.76
C SER A 106 2.04 -12.28 14.31
N THR A 107 2.62 -11.55 13.36
CA THR A 107 2.52 -11.87 11.93
C THR A 107 3.21 -13.21 11.61
N LEU A 108 4.42 -13.43 12.12
CA LEU A 108 5.15 -14.69 11.94
C LEU A 108 4.48 -15.84 12.69
N ALA A 109 3.95 -15.62 13.90
CA ALA A 109 3.21 -16.63 14.66
C ALA A 109 1.99 -17.13 13.86
N ASN A 110 1.24 -16.23 13.22
CA ASN A 110 0.13 -16.62 12.36
C ASN A 110 0.58 -17.46 11.15
N ALA A 111 1.67 -17.08 10.48
CA ALA A 111 2.25 -17.85 9.38
C ALA A 111 2.75 -19.24 9.85
N LEU A 112 3.40 -19.30 11.01
CA LEU A 112 3.86 -20.53 11.64
C LEU A 112 2.70 -21.47 11.96
N LEU A 113 1.63 -20.95 12.55
CA LEU A 113 0.46 -21.74 12.92
C LEU A 113 -0.27 -22.26 11.68
N LYS A 114 -0.42 -21.47 10.63
CA LYS A 114 -0.95 -21.91 9.32
C LYS A 114 -0.14 -23.08 8.74
N ARG A 115 1.16 -23.12 8.98
CA ARG A 115 2.04 -24.21 8.53
C ARG A 115 1.95 -25.45 9.43
N LEU A 116 1.86 -25.26 10.75
CA LEU A 116 1.84 -26.35 11.73
C LEU A 116 0.51 -27.09 11.78
N LEU A 117 -0.61 -26.38 11.77
CA LEU A 117 -1.93 -26.94 12.03
C LEU A 117 -2.34 -28.08 11.07
N PRO A 118 -2.19 -27.96 9.73
CA PRO A 118 -2.51 -29.05 8.82
C PRO A 118 -1.67 -30.31 9.07
N THR A 119 -0.40 -30.13 9.45
CA THR A 119 0.53 -31.21 9.72
C THR A 119 0.18 -31.94 11.01
N MET A 120 -0.29 -31.22 12.00
CA MET A 120 -0.72 -31.77 13.30
C MET A 120 -2.04 -32.53 13.18
N ALA A 121 -2.97 -32.05 12.34
CA ALA A 121 -4.23 -32.70 12.06
C ALA A 121 -4.05 -34.10 11.44
N HIS A 122 -2.92 -34.38 10.80
CA HIS A 122 -2.61 -35.70 10.19
C HIS A 122 -1.85 -36.64 11.10
N PHE A 123 -1.71 -36.36 12.41
CA PHE A 123 -0.93 -37.15 13.42
C PHE A 123 0.50 -37.46 12.97
N ARG A 124 0.99 -36.85 11.94
CA ARG A 124 2.39 -36.94 11.57
C ARG A 124 3.15 -35.90 12.38
N ARG A 125 4.18 -36.36 13.09
CA ARG A 125 5.13 -35.46 13.77
C ARG A 125 6.33 -35.24 12.85
N PRO A 126 6.21 -34.50 11.74
CA PRO A 126 7.28 -34.36 10.76
C PRO A 126 8.43 -33.50 11.30
N TYR A 127 8.16 -32.75 12.38
CA TYR A 127 9.15 -31.84 12.96
C TYR A 127 9.61 -32.33 14.32
N LYS A 128 10.94 -32.36 14.53
CA LYS A 128 11.55 -32.66 15.83
C LYS A 128 11.58 -31.38 16.68
N LEU A 129 10.45 -31.09 17.34
CA LEU A 129 10.34 -29.94 18.24
C LEU A 129 10.95 -30.26 19.60
N THR A 130 11.86 -29.42 20.08
CA THR A 130 12.43 -29.48 21.43
C THR A 130 11.41 -28.98 22.48
N LYS A 131 11.74 -29.16 23.78
CA LYS A 131 10.93 -28.59 24.87
C LYS A 131 10.81 -27.06 24.72
N HIS A 132 11.91 -26.35 24.37
CA HIS A 132 11.91 -24.92 24.16
C HIS A 132 11.03 -24.50 22.99
N ASP A 133 11.06 -25.20 21.85
CA ASP A 133 10.18 -24.94 20.72
C ASP A 133 8.70 -25.00 21.10
N LYS A 134 8.34 -26.00 21.95
CA LYS A 134 6.97 -26.17 22.44
C LYS A 134 6.54 -25.04 23.38
N VAL A 135 7.43 -24.60 24.29
CA VAL A 135 7.18 -23.47 25.18
C VAL A 135 7.01 -22.17 24.33
N LEU A 136 7.84 -21.96 23.30
CA LEU A 136 7.70 -20.84 22.41
C LEU A 136 6.35 -20.85 21.66
N ILE A 137 5.93 -22.01 21.13
CA ILE A 137 4.61 -22.13 20.48
C ILE A 137 3.49 -21.79 21.45
N SER A 138 3.55 -22.29 22.71
CA SER A 138 2.57 -21.93 23.74
C SER A 138 2.52 -20.44 24.02
N TYR A 139 3.69 -19.81 24.15
CA TYR A 139 3.81 -18.38 24.35
C TYR A 139 3.21 -17.58 23.18
N LEU A 140 3.55 -17.95 21.92
CA LEU A 140 3.02 -17.32 20.72
C LEU A 140 1.50 -17.46 20.62
N LEU A 141 0.95 -18.64 20.94
CA LEU A 141 -0.49 -18.87 20.97
C LEU A 141 -1.20 -17.99 22.00
N GLN A 142 -0.59 -17.80 23.15
CA GLN A 142 -1.19 -17.02 24.25
C GLN A 142 -1.15 -15.51 23.96
N HIS A 143 -0.01 -14.98 23.54
CA HIS A 143 0.25 -13.54 23.51
C HIS A 143 0.19 -12.92 22.10
N HIS A 144 0.39 -13.70 21.03
CA HIS A 144 0.56 -13.19 19.68
C HIS A 144 -0.46 -13.71 18.66
N THR A 145 -1.57 -14.30 19.10
CA THR A 145 -2.68 -14.68 18.21
C THR A 145 -3.93 -13.88 18.53
N SER A 146 -4.37 -13.04 17.61
CA SER A 146 -5.61 -12.29 17.75
C SER A 146 -6.86 -13.13 17.42
N THR A 147 -8.02 -12.67 17.86
CA THR A 147 -9.32 -13.28 17.50
C THR A 147 -9.58 -13.26 16.00
N LEU A 148 -9.19 -12.20 15.30
CA LEU A 148 -9.29 -12.07 13.85
C LEU A 148 -8.38 -13.06 13.12
N SER A 149 -7.15 -13.22 13.58
CA SER A 149 -6.21 -14.22 13.04
C SER A 149 -6.72 -15.65 13.24
N ARG A 150 -7.44 -15.91 14.33
CA ARG A 150 -8.10 -17.20 14.58
C ARG A 150 -9.22 -17.48 13.59
N ASN A 151 -10.03 -16.47 13.25
CA ASN A 151 -11.10 -16.63 12.27
C ASN A 151 -10.54 -16.89 10.87
N ALA A 152 -9.54 -16.12 10.44
CA ALA A 152 -8.84 -16.35 9.17
C ALA A 152 -8.19 -17.74 9.10
N LEU A 153 -7.58 -18.18 10.20
CA LEU A 153 -7.00 -19.51 10.33
C LEU A 153 -8.06 -20.62 10.21
N MET A 154 -9.27 -20.39 10.74
CA MET A 154 -10.39 -21.32 10.63
C MET A 154 -10.95 -21.37 9.22
N ASP A 155 -11.01 -20.27 8.50
CA ASP A 155 -11.47 -20.24 7.12
C ASP A 155 -10.46 -20.95 6.20
N ASP A 156 -9.16 -20.78 6.45
CA ASP A 156 -8.11 -21.53 5.76
C ASP A 156 -8.22 -23.05 6.04
N LEU A 157 -8.48 -23.44 7.29
CA LEU A 157 -8.71 -24.84 7.65
C LEU A 157 -9.99 -25.42 7.00
N ARG A 158 -11.05 -24.62 6.87
CA ARG A 158 -12.28 -25.00 6.15
C ARG A 158 -12.02 -25.21 4.66
N SER A 159 -11.20 -24.37 4.02
CA SER A 159 -10.88 -24.48 2.60
C SER A 159 -10.10 -25.77 2.27
N VAL A 160 -9.22 -26.21 3.17
CA VAL A 160 -8.47 -27.47 3.02
C VAL A 160 -9.39 -28.70 3.17
N GLN A 161 -10.50 -28.59 3.91
CA GLN A 161 -11.47 -29.69 4.08
C GLN A 161 -12.24 -30.04 2.82
N HIS A 162 -12.44 -29.12 1.89
CA HIS A 162 -13.25 -29.37 0.70
C HIS A 162 -12.60 -30.34 -0.30
N HIS A 163 -11.31 -30.64 -0.19
CA HIS A 163 -10.64 -31.41 -1.22
C HIS A 163 -10.29 -32.88 -0.92
N ARG A 164 -10.26 -33.36 0.33
CA ARG A 164 -10.04 -34.82 0.57
C ARG A 164 -10.16 -35.25 2.05
N MET A 165 -11.24 -35.52 2.65
CA MET A 165 -11.34 -36.50 3.76
C MET A 165 -12.51 -36.27 4.73
N LYS A 166 -13.59 -37.01 4.49
CA LYS A 166 -14.89 -36.88 5.20
C LYS A 166 -14.95 -37.41 6.67
N ARG A 167 -13.96 -38.10 7.19
CA ARG A 167 -14.08 -38.71 8.53
C ARG A 167 -13.19 -38.15 9.63
N TRP A 168 -12.06 -37.58 9.28
CA TRP A 168 -11.08 -37.03 10.24
C TRP A 168 -11.27 -35.55 10.51
N ALA A 169 -11.72 -34.83 9.50
CA ALA A 169 -12.00 -33.43 9.54
C ALA A 169 -13.03 -33.04 10.61
N THR A 170 -14.00 -33.91 10.90
CA THR A 170 -15.08 -33.62 11.84
C THR A 170 -14.60 -33.52 13.29
N SER A 171 -13.67 -34.33 13.71
CA SER A 171 -13.13 -34.29 15.08
C SER A 171 -12.27 -33.07 15.33
N THR A 172 -11.36 -32.75 14.42
CA THR A 172 -10.50 -31.56 14.48
C THR A 172 -11.31 -30.28 14.31
N PHE A 173 -12.30 -30.29 13.39
CA PHE A 173 -13.21 -29.17 13.18
C PHE A 173 -14.13 -28.92 14.37
N ASN A 174 -14.73 -29.97 14.97
CA ASN A 174 -15.56 -29.84 16.18
C ASN A 174 -14.75 -29.37 17.36
N PHE A 175 -13.51 -29.81 17.46
CA PHE A 175 -12.54 -29.32 18.44
C PHE A 175 -12.30 -27.82 18.29
N PHE A 176 -11.96 -27.32 17.07
CA PHE A 176 -11.75 -25.89 16.83
C PHE A 176 -13.04 -25.08 16.90
N ARG A 177 -14.18 -25.64 16.50
CA ARG A 177 -15.50 -25.01 16.62
C ARG A 177 -15.94 -24.82 18.07
N SER A 178 -15.71 -25.81 18.93
CA SER A 178 -15.98 -25.68 20.38
C SER A 178 -15.13 -24.58 21.01
N LEU A 179 -13.91 -24.47 20.54
CA LEU A 179 -12.93 -23.48 20.94
C LEU A 179 -13.34 -22.04 20.59
N LEU A 180 -13.91 -21.84 19.40
CA LEU A 180 -14.33 -20.52 18.89
C LEU A 180 -15.71 -20.08 19.41
N ASN A 181 -16.58 -21.02 19.75
CA ASN A 181 -17.92 -20.75 20.28
C ASN A 181 -17.93 -20.43 21.78
N SER A 182 -16.85 -20.70 22.50
CA SER A 182 -16.72 -20.27 23.90
C SER A 182 -16.28 -18.81 23.94
N ALA A 183 -17.22 -17.95 24.31
CA ALA A 183 -17.08 -16.48 24.29
C ALA A 183 -15.91 -15.95 25.14
N ALA A 184 -15.23 -14.96 24.57
CA ALA A 184 -14.50 -13.84 25.19
C ALA A 184 -13.99 -14.02 26.63
N GLY A 185 -12.73 -14.37 26.81
CA GLY A 185 -12.00 -14.33 28.07
C GLY A 185 -11.61 -15.71 28.61
N ALA A 186 -12.54 -16.63 28.83
CA ALA A 186 -12.23 -18.01 29.27
C ALA A 186 -11.68 -18.89 28.14
N ALA A 187 -11.83 -18.47 26.89
CA ALA A 187 -11.43 -19.24 25.71
C ALA A 187 -9.91 -19.26 25.48
N VAL A 188 -9.19 -18.25 25.95
CA VAL A 188 -7.73 -18.18 25.81
C VAL A 188 -7.07 -19.26 26.67
N ASP A 189 -7.54 -19.43 27.89
CA ASP A 189 -7.02 -20.42 28.80
C ASP A 189 -7.38 -21.85 28.34
N MET A 190 -8.58 -22.06 27.82
CA MET A 190 -8.99 -23.37 27.26
C MET A 190 -8.25 -23.71 25.96
N LEU A 191 -7.94 -22.71 25.11
CA LEU A 191 -7.16 -22.90 23.89
C LEU A 191 -5.74 -23.34 24.23
N SER A 192 -5.10 -22.64 25.17
CA SER A 192 -3.76 -22.98 25.63
C SER A 192 -3.74 -24.37 26.25
N GLU A 193 -4.73 -24.70 27.04
CA GLU A 193 -4.80 -25.99 27.74
C GLU A 193 -5.03 -27.18 26.79
N THR A 194 -5.94 -27.05 25.83
CA THR A 194 -6.31 -28.17 24.95
C THR A 194 -5.32 -28.36 23.79
N VAL A 195 -4.79 -27.26 23.20
CA VAL A 195 -3.69 -27.32 22.25
C VAL A 195 -2.42 -27.77 22.95
N SER A 196 -2.16 -27.29 24.17
CA SER A 196 -1.03 -27.73 25.00
C SER A 196 -1.11 -29.21 25.32
N LYS A 197 -2.27 -29.74 25.68
CA LYS A 197 -2.46 -31.19 25.93
C LYS A 197 -2.28 -32.00 24.65
N SER A 198 -2.84 -31.61 23.52
CA SER A 198 -2.73 -32.36 22.26
C SER A 198 -1.32 -32.35 21.67
N LEU A 199 -0.54 -31.29 21.92
CA LEU A 199 0.84 -31.14 21.50
C LEU A 199 1.86 -31.60 22.55
N GLY A 200 1.42 -31.91 23.75
CA GLY A 200 2.28 -32.11 24.91
C GLY A 200 3.09 -30.86 25.24
N LEU A 201 2.43 -29.69 25.09
CA LEU A 201 3.01 -28.41 25.46
C LEU A 201 2.84 -28.18 26.96
N PRO A 202 3.78 -27.52 27.65
CA PRO A 202 3.59 -27.08 29.02
C PRO A 202 2.47 -26.05 29.10
N GLN A 203 1.72 -26.01 30.19
CA GLN A 203 0.73 -24.97 30.42
C GLN A 203 1.43 -23.61 30.56
N PRO A 204 1.05 -22.57 29.79
CA PRO A 204 1.67 -21.28 29.89
C PRO A 204 1.02 -20.47 31.01
N THR A 205 1.84 -20.03 31.97
CA THR A 205 1.51 -19.02 32.97
C THR A 205 2.44 -17.80 32.80
N LEU A 206 2.71 -17.41 31.55
CA LEU A 206 3.73 -16.45 31.23
C LEU A 206 3.08 -15.07 30.94
N GLY A 207 3.51 -14.02 31.63
CA GLY A 207 2.95 -12.66 31.51
C GLY A 207 3.49 -11.86 30.33
N GLY A 208 4.66 -12.18 29.80
CA GLY A 208 5.27 -11.43 28.68
C GLY A 208 6.59 -12.02 28.18
N ALA A 209 7.26 -11.30 27.27
CA ALA A 209 8.49 -11.75 26.65
C ALA A 209 9.60 -12.03 27.67
N LYS A 210 9.75 -11.19 28.67
CA LYS A 210 10.76 -11.35 29.74
C LYS A 210 10.52 -12.62 30.56
N GLU A 211 9.27 -12.86 30.97
CA GLU A 211 8.91 -14.04 31.75
C GLU A 211 9.07 -15.33 30.92
N TYR A 212 8.73 -15.27 29.63
CA TYR A 212 9.01 -16.36 28.70
C TYR A 212 10.52 -16.69 28.64
N LEU A 213 11.38 -15.70 28.49
CA LEU A 213 12.82 -15.90 28.41
C LEU A 213 13.40 -16.46 29.71
N GLN A 214 12.90 -16.02 30.87
CA GLN A 214 13.26 -16.60 32.18
C GLN A 214 12.85 -18.07 32.32
N ALA A 215 11.65 -18.42 31.82
CA ALA A 215 11.13 -19.77 31.89
C ALA A 215 11.92 -20.81 31.07
N ILE A 216 12.73 -20.36 30.10
CA ILE A 216 13.60 -21.22 29.28
C ILE A 216 15.10 -21.18 29.71
N ASP A 217 15.37 -20.71 30.96
CA ASP A 217 16.73 -20.60 31.53
C ASP A 217 17.70 -19.77 30.66
N LEU A 218 17.21 -18.88 29.84
CA LEU A 218 18.03 -17.82 29.29
C LEU A 218 18.28 -16.82 30.41
N SER A 219 19.55 -16.67 30.81
CA SER A 219 19.96 -15.66 31.78
C SER A 219 19.58 -14.27 31.26
N VAL A 220 18.37 -13.85 31.58
CA VAL A 220 17.88 -12.52 31.26
C VAL A 220 18.43 -11.60 32.32
N ASP A 221 19.39 -10.75 31.94
CA ASP A 221 19.83 -9.66 32.78
C ASP A 221 18.58 -8.85 33.21
N SER A 222 18.44 -8.58 34.49
CA SER A 222 17.33 -7.78 35.03
C SER A 222 17.25 -6.38 34.40
N THR A 223 18.30 -5.94 33.72
CA THR A 223 18.38 -4.68 32.97
C THR A 223 17.81 -4.75 31.55
N LEU A 224 17.42 -5.96 31.08
CA LEU A 224 16.88 -6.13 29.71
C LEU A 224 15.55 -5.36 29.60
N ASP A 225 15.47 -4.43 28.65
CA ASP A 225 14.23 -3.73 28.34
C ASP A 225 13.26 -4.63 27.55
N GLU A 226 12.00 -4.21 27.45
CA GLU A 226 10.94 -4.98 26.76
C GLU A 226 11.22 -5.11 25.25
N ALA A 227 11.77 -4.09 24.61
CA ALA A 227 12.08 -4.11 23.19
C ALA A 227 13.15 -5.16 22.87
N ARG A 228 14.20 -5.23 23.68
CA ARG A 228 15.23 -6.27 23.55
C ARG A 228 14.71 -7.67 23.80
N ALA A 229 13.84 -7.83 24.81
CA ALA A 229 13.20 -9.11 25.06
C ALA A 229 12.36 -9.57 23.85
N ASN A 230 11.55 -8.68 23.29
CA ASN A 230 10.77 -8.96 22.08
C ASN A 230 11.67 -9.24 20.86
N LEU A 231 12.79 -8.56 20.71
CA LEU A 231 13.74 -8.87 19.63
C LEU A 231 14.29 -10.30 19.74
N VAL A 232 14.63 -10.76 20.94
CA VAL A 232 15.08 -12.15 21.17
C VAL A 232 13.96 -13.13 20.85
N VAL A 233 12.72 -12.88 21.27
CA VAL A 233 11.56 -13.71 20.94
C VAL A 233 11.33 -13.77 19.43
N LEU A 234 11.47 -12.63 18.73
CA LEU A 234 11.38 -12.57 17.27
C LEU A 234 12.44 -13.45 16.60
N GLN A 235 13.69 -13.38 17.05
CA GLN A 235 14.78 -14.22 16.55
C GLN A 235 14.50 -15.71 16.75
N GLN A 236 14.01 -16.09 17.92
CA GLN A 236 13.62 -17.47 18.21
C GLN A 236 12.43 -17.94 17.36
N THR A 237 11.46 -17.03 17.10
CA THR A 237 10.33 -17.30 16.22
C THR A 237 10.80 -17.55 14.78
N VAL A 238 11.74 -16.74 14.27
CA VAL A 238 12.37 -16.96 12.96
C VAL A 238 13.08 -18.31 12.90
N ALA A 239 13.88 -18.66 13.93
CA ALA A 239 14.57 -19.93 14.00
C ALA A 239 13.58 -21.13 14.04
N LEU A 240 12.47 -20.99 14.75
CA LEU A 240 11.41 -22.01 14.79
C LEU A 240 10.72 -22.16 13.43
N CYS A 241 10.43 -21.07 12.73
CA CYS A 241 9.87 -21.11 11.37
C CYS A 241 10.78 -21.89 10.41
N LYS A 242 12.09 -21.68 10.47
CA LYS A 242 13.06 -22.47 9.68
C LYS A 242 13.02 -23.95 10.03
N LYS A 243 12.95 -24.27 11.31
CA LYS A 243 12.90 -25.66 11.79
C LYS A 243 11.69 -26.44 11.26
N VAL A 244 10.59 -25.74 10.99
CA VAL A 244 9.38 -26.32 10.38
C VAL A 244 9.35 -26.20 8.85
N GLY A 245 10.49 -25.93 8.23
CA GLY A 245 10.66 -25.98 6.78
C GLY A 245 10.26 -24.71 6.03
N MET A 246 10.26 -23.55 6.70
CA MET A 246 10.16 -22.26 6.04
C MET A 246 11.58 -21.76 5.73
N GLU A 247 12.03 -21.91 4.48
CA GLU A 247 13.42 -21.61 4.10
C GLU A 247 13.81 -20.15 4.24
N SER A 248 12.87 -19.25 3.95
CA SER A 248 13.02 -17.80 4.04
C SER A 248 11.70 -17.16 4.45
N LEU A 249 11.79 -16.11 5.23
CA LEU A 249 10.64 -15.33 5.71
C LEU A 249 10.72 -13.93 5.13
N THR A 250 9.64 -13.48 4.52
CA THR A 250 9.52 -12.12 4.01
C THR A 250 8.31 -11.44 4.63
N LEU A 251 8.52 -10.36 5.35
CA LEU A 251 7.47 -9.48 5.85
C LEU A 251 7.26 -8.33 4.86
N VAL A 252 6.05 -8.25 4.31
CA VAL A 252 5.63 -7.15 3.45
C VAL A 252 4.84 -6.16 4.28
N VAL A 253 5.33 -4.93 4.38
CA VAL A 253 4.68 -3.84 5.10
C VAL A 253 4.13 -2.86 4.06
N ASP A 254 2.82 -2.78 3.95
CA ASP A 254 2.11 -1.97 2.94
C ASP A 254 0.96 -1.20 3.60
N ARG A 255 0.51 -0.10 2.97
CA ARG A 255 -0.67 0.68 3.38
C ARG A 255 -0.59 1.38 4.74
N ILE A 256 0.60 1.70 5.23
CA ILE A 256 0.74 2.50 6.47
C ILE A 256 -0.05 3.81 6.37
N ASP A 257 -0.03 4.44 5.22
CA ASP A 257 -0.69 5.72 4.97
C ASP A 257 -2.22 5.62 4.80
N GLU A 258 -2.78 4.40 4.73
CA GLU A 258 -4.22 4.15 4.69
C GLU A 258 -4.84 3.95 6.08
N ASP A 259 -4.04 3.88 7.15
CA ASP A 259 -4.55 3.79 8.52
C ASP A 259 -5.38 5.05 8.84
N SER A 260 -6.67 4.85 9.07
CA SER A 260 -7.64 5.94 9.31
C SER A 260 -7.29 6.80 10.54
N ARG A 261 -6.59 6.24 11.52
CA ARG A 261 -6.14 6.93 12.73
C ARG A 261 -5.11 8.02 12.42
N LEU A 262 -4.35 7.87 11.34
CA LEU A 262 -3.36 8.84 10.87
C LEU A 262 -3.96 9.99 10.05
N ARG A 263 -5.29 9.94 9.76
CA ARG A 263 -6.09 11.03 9.17
C ARG A 263 -5.52 11.65 7.89
N ASN A 264 -4.75 10.90 7.13
CA ASN A 264 -4.01 11.39 5.95
C ASN A 264 -3.06 12.58 6.26
N ASP A 265 -2.56 12.67 7.48
CA ASP A 265 -1.63 13.72 7.91
C ASP A 265 -0.19 13.25 7.71
N SER A 266 0.58 13.97 6.90
CA SER A 266 1.95 13.56 6.56
C SER A 266 2.93 13.59 7.73
N GLU A 267 2.69 14.41 8.77
CA GLU A 267 3.50 14.42 9.98
C GLU A 267 3.20 13.19 10.84
N LEU A 268 1.90 12.94 11.08
CA LEU A 268 1.48 11.75 11.83
C LEU A 268 1.94 10.47 11.15
N ILE A 269 1.81 10.39 9.81
CA ILE A 269 2.28 9.22 9.05
C ILE A 269 3.80 9.11 9.13
N ALA A 270 4.55 10.22 9.05
CA ALA A 270 5.99 10.20 9.18
C ALA A 270 6.45 9.76 10.57
N ASP A 271 5.81 10.28 11.62
CA ASP A 271 6.10 9.91 13.01
C ASP A 271 5.77 8.43 13.28
N PHE A 272 4.66 7.94 12.73
CA PHE A 272 4.29 6.53 12.81
C PHE A 272 5.28 5.63 12.04
N LEU A 273 5.73 6.06 10.85
CA LEU A 273 6.64 5.32 9.99
C LEU A 273 8.08 5.30 10.53
N ARG A 274 8.52 6.37 11.20
CA ARG A 274 9.90 6.55 11.66
C ARG A 274 10.46 5.36 12.43
N PRO A 275 9.84 4.84 13.48
CA PRO A 275 10.37 3.72 14.23
C PRO A 275 10.46 2.42 13.41
N PHE A 276 9.65 2.23 12.37
CA PHE A 276 9.77 1.11 11.45
C PHE A 276 11.05 1.16 10.60
N LEU A 277 11.54 2.35 10.26
CA LEU A 277 12.66 2.54 9.34
C LEU A 277 14.00 2.80 10.04
N THR A 278 13.97 3.34 11.25
CA THR A 278 15.20 3.73 11.97
C THR A 278 15.77 2.59 12.80
N GLU A 279 15.02 1.52 13.04
CA GLU A 279 15.48 0.32 13.74
C GLU A 279 16.30 -0.57 12.82
N ASN A 280 17.64 -0.37 12.86
CA ASN A 280 18.51 -1.06 11.92
C ASN A 280 18.81 -2.52 12.29
N ASP A 281 18.78 -2.89 13.58
CA ASP A 281 19.20 -4.22 14.04
C ASP A 281 18.35 -5.34 13.47
N ILE A 282 17.05 -5.09 13.31
CA ILE A 282 16.13 -6.06 12.73
C ILE A 282 16.41 -6.32 11.25
N PHE A 283 16.89 -5.34 10.50
CA PHE A 283 17.19 -5.49 9.08
C PHE A 283 18.46 -6.32 8.80
N TYR A 284 19.26 -6.60 9.82
CA TYR A 284 20.40 -7.51 9.73
C TYR A 284 20.09 -8.92 10.23
N GLN A 285 18.85 -9.17 10.62
CA GLN A 285 18.41 -10.51 11.03
C GLN A 285 18.52 -11.48 9.85
N GLN A 286 19.25 -12.58 10.04
CA GLN A 286 19.33 -13.63 9.04
C GLN A 286 17.96 -14.30 8.85
N ASP A 287 17.65 -14.68 7.61
CA ASP A 287 16.44 -15.42 7.23
C ASP A 287 15.12 -14.67 7.41
N LEU A 288 15.16 -13.40 7.79
CA LEU A 288 14.01 -12.49 7.83
C LEU A 288 14.29 -11.28 6.95
N HIS A 289 13.43 -11.05 5.96
CA HIS A 289 13.56 -9.98 4.98
C HIS A 289 12.32 -9.11 4.99
N PHE A 290 12.49 -7.87 4.62
CA PHE A 290 11.40 -6.88 4.61
C PHE A 290 11.23 -6.29 3.22
N ILE A 291 9.98 -6.10 2.84
CA ILE A 291 9.59 -5.29 1.69
C ILE A 291 8.62 -4.23 2.18
N PHE A 292 9.04 -2.98 2.15
CA PHE A 292 8.21 -1.84 2.51
C PHE A 292 7.66 -1.16 1.27
N SER A 293 6.38 -0.81 1.30
CA SER A 293 5.72 0.04 0.33
C SER A 293 5.29 1.34 1.02
N ILE A 294 5.88 2.45 0.62
CA ILE A 294 5.84 3.69 1.38
C ILE A 294 5.34 4.84 0.49
N TRP A 295 4.45 5.67 1.01
CA TRP A 295 4.08 6.91 0.35
C TRP A 295 5.22 7.91 0.39
N SER A 296 5.54 8.54 -0.76
CA SER A 296 6.69 9.43 -0.92
C SER A 296 6.66 10.64 0.01
N VAL A 297 5.50 11.27 0.21
CA VAL A 297 5.39 12.54 0.97
C VAL A 297 5.84 12.38 2.44
N PRO A 298 5.28 11.47 3.26
CA PRO A 298 5.78 11.25 4.63
C PRO A 298 7.19 10.65 4.64
N PHE A 299 7.56 9.83 3.63
CA PHE A 299 8.89 9.25 3.55
C PHE A 299 9.99 10.29 3.44
N GLN A 300 9.80 11.37 2.68
CA GLN A 300 10.80 12.44 2.56
C GLN A 300 11.15 13.09 3.92
N LYS A 301 10.22 13.07 4.88
CA LYS A 301 10.45 13.58 6.24
C LYS A 301 11.24 12.62 7.12
N VAL A 302 11.16 11.32 6.85
CA VAL A 302 11.89 10.27 7.60
C VAL A 302 13.22 9.92 6.94
N LYS A 303 13.34 10.15 5.63
CA LYS A 303 14.52 9.78 4.83
C LYS A 303 15.86 10.28 5.38
N PRO A 304 15.99 11.48 5.97
CA PRO A 304 17.24 11.92 6.59
C PRO A 304 17.73 11.03 7.74
N ASP A 305 16.81 10.39 8.47
CA ASP A 305 17.10 9.52 9.61
C ASP A 305 17.30 8.06 9.18
N PHE A 306 16.91 7.71 7.96
CA PHE A 306 16.98 6.36 7.42
C PHE A 306 18.31 6.13 6.67
N ARG A 307 19.05 5.10 7.06
CA ARG A 307 20.33 4.71 6.43
C ARG A 307 20.11 4.00 5.09
N SER A 308 19.48 4.68 4.16
CA SER A 308 19.01 4.13 2.88
C SER A 308 20.11 3.51 2.00
N ASN A 309 21.35 3.99 2.10
CA ASN A 309 22.49 3.51 1.31
C ASN A 309 22.90 2.05 1.60
N LYS A 310 22.35 1.44 2.66
CA LYS A 310 22.62 0.04 3.02
C LYS A 310 21.60 -0.96 2.44
N PHE A 311 20.52 -0.48 1.85
CA PHE A 311 19.37 -1.29 1.43
C PHE A 311 19.03 -1.03 -0.03
N CYS A 312 18.21 -1.90 -0.62
CA CYS A 312 17.59 -1.65 -1.91
C CYS A 312 16.47 -0.62 -1.70
N LEU A 313 16.70 0.63 -2.12
CA LEU A 313 15.73 1.71 -2.04
C LEU A 313 15.37 2.16 -3.45
N GLU A 314 14.13 1.91 -3.87
CA GLU A 314 13.68 2.17 -5.22
C GLU A 314 12.45 3.09 -5.25
N GLN A 315 12.49 4.08 -6.14
CA GLN A 315 11.37 4.95 -6.39
C GLN A 315 10.48 4.38 -7.51
N VAL A 316 9.23 4.12 -7.21
CA VAL A 316 8.24 3.73 -8.21
C VAL A 316 7.67 4.99 -8.84
N ARG A 317 8.10 5.28 -10.07
CA ARG A 317 7.69 6.41 -10.90
C ARG A 317 7.59 5.98 -12.36
N TRP A 318 6.91 6.77 -13.15
CA TRP A 318 6.69 6.51 -14.56
C TRP A 318 7.07 7.72 -15.41
N GLU A 319 7.65 7.44 -16.54
CA GLU A 319 7.84 8.45 -17.60
C GLU A 319 6.60 8.43 -18.53
N PRO A 320 6.32 9.53 -19.27
CA PRO A 320 5.14 9.60 -20.12
C PRO A 320 5.01 8.44 -21.13
N ASP A 321 6.11 8.02 -21.75
CA ASP A 321 6.10 6.91 -22.71
C ASP A 321 5.84 5.56 -22.03
N GLU A 322 6.30 5.37 -20.79
CA GLU A 322 6.00 4.19 -20.00
C GLU A 322 4.50 4.11 -19.64
N LEU A 323 3.87 5.26 -19.32
CA LEU A 323 2.41 5.32 -19.10
C LEU A 323 1.63 4.94 -20.36
N LEU A 324 2.07 5.40 -21.54
CA LEU A 324 1.47 4.99 -22.80
C LEU A 324 1.63 3.48 -23.03
N ASN A 325 2.76 2.89 -22.68
CA ASN A 325 2.97 1.46 -22.77
C ASN A 325 2.03 0.68 -21.84
N ILE A 326 1.78 1.19 -20.62
CA ILE A 326 0.81 0.59 -19.70
C ILE A 326 -0.60 0.68 -20.30
N LEU A 327 -0.98 1.83 -20.84
CA LEU A 327 -2.28 2.01 -21.50
C LEU A 327 -2.44 1.05 -22.69
N ASN A 328 -1.44 0.98 -23.56
CA ASN A 328 -1.45 0.09 -24.72
C ASN A 328 -1.60 -1.37 -24.30
N LYS A 329 -0.84 -1.81 -23.28
CA LYS A 329 -0.91 -3.18 -22.78
C LYS A 329 -2.27 -3.53 -22.19
N ARG A 330 -2.88 -2.56 -21.50
CA ARG A 330 -4.22 -2.70 -20.95
C ARG A 330 -5.29 -2.80 -22.05
N LEU A 331 -5.20 -1.97 -23.09
CA LEU A 331 -6.10 -2.03 -24.23
C LEU A 331 -5.94 -3.34 -25.00
N GLU A 332 -4.71 -3.80 -25.24
CA GLU A 332 -4.41 -5.07 -25.89
C GLU A 332 -5.08 -6.25 -25.15
N LEU A 333 -4.92 -6.31 -23.83
CA LEU A 333 -5.50 -7.37 -23.00
C LEU A 333 -7.04 -7.38 -23.06
N HIS A 334 -7.68 -6.20 -23.02
CA HIS A 334 -9.13 -6.08 -22.97
C HIS A 334 -9.80 -5.98 -24.35
N SER A 335 -9.03 -6.15 -25.42
CA SER A 335 -9.50 -6.23 -26.79
C SER A 335 -9.17 -7.57 -27.48
N ASP A 336 -8.71 -8.55 -26.73
CA ASP A 336 -8.19 -9.83 -27.26
C ASP A 336 -7.11 -9.61 -28.35
N GLY A 337 -6.22 -8.63 -28.11
CA GLY A 337 -5.12 -8.30 -29.01
C GLY A 337 -5.48 -7.45 -30.25
N LYS A 338 -6.72 -6.98 -30.36
CA LYS A 338 -7.17 -6.16 -31.52
C LYS A 338 -6.65 -4.74 -31.45
N ILE A 339 -6.53 -4.16 -30.24
CA ILE A 339 -6.06 -2.80 -29.99
C ILE A 339 -4.67 -2.89 -29.37
N VAL A 340 -3.63 -2.65 -30.13
CA VAL A 340 -2.23 -2.71 -29.68
C VAL A 340 -1.66 -1.32 -29.32
N ALA A 341 -2.36 -0.25 -29.68
CA ALA A 341 -1.96 1.11 -29.39
C ALA A 341 -3.17 2.01 -29.12
N TYR A 342 -3.05 2.93 -28.16
CA TYR A 342 -4.10 3.90 -27.82
C TYR A 342 -4.52 4.74 -29.03
N ALA A 343 -3.60 4.99 -29.98
CA ALA A 343 -3.87 5.74 -31.20
C ALA A 343 -4.95 5.09 -32.10
N GLN A 344 -5.28 3.82 -31.87
CA GLN A 344 -6.36 3.13 -32.61
C GLN A 344 -7.75 3.44 -32.05
N VAL A 345 -7.83 3.95 -30.83
CA VAL A 345 -9.12 4.25 -30.14
C VAL A 345 -9.40 5.73 -30.00
N VAL A 346 -8.48 6.61 -30.39
CA VAL A 346 -8.63 8.07 -30.40
C VAL A 346 -8.54 8.63 -31.81
N ASP A 347 -9.28 9.68 -32.12
CA ASP A 347 -9.23 10.31 -33.44
C ASP A 347 -7.98 11.21 -33.62
N ASP A 348 -7.41 11.70 -32.53
CA ASP A 348 -6.17 12.51 -32.55
C ASP A 348 -5.21 12.08 -31.43
N ALA A 349 -4.21 11.30 -31.81
CA ALA A 349 -3.18 10.80 -30.90
C ALA A 349 -2.22 11.89 -30.40
N ALA A 350 -2.01 12.97 -31.17
CA ALA A 350 -1.16 14.09 -30.77
C ALA A 350 -1.84 14.88 -29.65
N ILE A 351 -3.12 15.23 -29.81
CA ILE A 351 -3.92 15.90 -28.78
C ILE A 351 -3.99 15.04 -27.51
N PHE A 352 -4.17 13.73 -27.65
CA PHE A 352 -4.13 12.83 -26.47
C PHE A 352 -2.80 12.95 -25.73
N ARG A 353 -1.67 12.88 -26.44
CA ARG A 353 -0.34 12.96 -25.84
C ARG A 353 -0.04 14.32 -25.21
N GLU A 354 -0.49 15.40 -25.82
CA GLU A 354 -0.20 16.77 -25.38
C GLU A 354 -1.14 17.25 -24.26
N LYS A 355 -2.44 16.89 -24.32
CA LYS A 355 -3.45 17.44 -23.39
C LYS A 355 -3.92 16.42 -22.36
N VAL A 356 -4.05 15.13 -22.71
CA VAL A 356 -4.61 14.10 -21.82
C VAL A 356 -3.53 13.51 -20.92
N LEU A 357 -2.46 13.00 -21.53
CA LEU A 357 -1.42 12.27 -20.83
C LEU A 357 -0.77 13.07 -19.68
N PRO A 358 -0.45 14.37 -19.79
CA PRO A 358 0.14 15.14 -18.70
C PRO A 358 -0.74 15.21 -17.45
N LEU A 359 -2.08 15.18 -17.61
CA LEU A 359 -3.03 15.23 -16.49
C LEU A 359 -3.02 13.96 -15.63
N ALA A 360 -2.55 12.86 -16.18
CA ALA A 360 -2.30 11.64 -15.40
C ALA A 360 -1.15 11.80 -14.38
N ASN A 361 -0.36 12.89 -14.46
CA ASN A 361 0.70 13.23 -13.49
C ASN A 361 1.65 12.06 -13.19
N ALA A 362 2.12 11.36 -14.21
CA ALA A 362 2.98 10.17 -14.10
C ALA A 362 2.38 9.04 -13.23
N ASN A 363 1.06 8.88 -13.24
CA ASN A 363 0.32 7.99 -12.36
C ASN A 363 -0.68 7.11 -13.13
N PRO A 364 -0.51 5.79 -13.14
CA PRO A 364 -1.42 4.88 -13.82
C PRO A 364 -2.88 4.99 -13.33
N ARG A 365 -3.11 5.14 -12.01
CA ARG A 365 -4.47 5.27 -11.45
C ARG A 365 -5.20 6.49 -12.01
N ASP A 366 -4.50 7.63 -12.09
CA ASP A 366 -5.07 8.86 -12.67
C ASP A 366 -5.38 8.68 -14.15
N LEU A 367 -4.49 8.00 -14.88
CA LEU A 367 -4.72 7.71 -16.28
C LEU A 367 -5.99 6.85 -16.47
N TRP A 368 -6.22 5.84 -15.61
CA TRP A 368 -7.44 5.03 -15.66
C TRP A 368 -8.69 5.84 -15.36
N GLN A 369 -8.65 6.67 -14.32
CA GLN A 369 -9.77 7.56 -13.98
C GLN A 369 -10.07 8.55 -15.10
N LEU A 370 -9.03 9.13 -15.70
CA LEU A 370 -9.15 10.07 -16.81
C LEU A 370 -9.74 9.39 -18.04
N MET A 371 -9.24 8.21 -18.43
CA MET A 371 -9.79 7.42 -19.53
C MET A 371 -11.26 7.04 -19.29
N ASN A 372 -11.61 6.66 -18.06
CA ASN A 372 -13.01 6.38 -17.70
C ASN A 372 -13.90 7.60 -17.92
N ARG A 373 -13.46 8.81 -17.53
CA ARG A 373 -14.22 10.05 -17.77
C ARG A 373 -14.35 10.35 -19.27
N ILE A 374 -13.28 10.27 -20.02
CA ILE A 374 -13.26 10.52 -21.46
C ILE A 374 -14.20 9.57 -22.22
N ILE A 375 -14.15 8.27 -21.93
CA ILE A 375 -15.00 7.27 -22.59
C ILE A 375 -16.48 7.48 -22.24
N ARG A 376 -16.80 7.85 -21.00
CA ARG A 376 -18.18 8.17 -20.60
C ARG A 376 -18.69 9.44 -21.28
N GLU A 377 -17.86 10.47 -21.48
CA GLU A 377 -18.21 11.65 -22.23
C GLU A 377 -18.43 11.34 -23.72
N GLN A 378 -17.59 10.47 -24.32
CA GLN A 378 -17.83 10.00 -25.68
C GLN A 378 -19.16 9.28 -25.83
N TYR A 379 -19.44 8.36 -24.90
CA TYR A 379 -20.72 7.67 -24.88
C TYR A 379 -21.92 8.62 -24.77
N ALA A 380 -21.82 9.62 -23.91
CA ALA A 380 -22.89 10.60 -23.72
C ALA A 380 -23.08 11.52 -24.95
N GLN A 381 -22.01 11.88 -25.66
CA GLN A 381 -22.05 12.75 -26.83
C GLN A 381 -22.44 11.99 -28.11
N ASP A 382 -21.85 10.81 -28.32
CA ASP A 382 -22.06 9.99 -29.51
C ASP A 382 -21.77 8.51 -29.18
N SER A 383 -22.79 7.79 -28.81
CA SER A 383 -22.72 6.35 -28.47
C SER A 383 -22.53 5.44 -29.69
N THR A 384 -22.53 5.98 -30.91
CA THR A 384 -22.31 5.22 -32.15
C THR A 384 -20.90 5.34 -32.71
N SER A 385 -20.07 6.19 -32.11
CA SER A 385 -18.69 6.40 -32.53
C SER A 385 -17.83 5.17 -32.24
N HIS A 386 -16.93 4.83 -33.19
CA HIS A 386 -15.93 3.77 -33.04
C HIS A 386 -14.57 4.30 -32.56
N VAL A 387 -14.45 5.61 -32.33
CA VAL A 387 -13.25 6.27 -31.81
C VAL A 387 -13.65 7.36 -30.82
N ILE A 388 -12.74 7.68 -29.92
CA ILE A 388 -12.89 8.77 -28.94
C ILE A 388 -12.54 10.07 -29.64
N LYS A 389 -13.49 10.98 -29.76
CA LYS A 389 -13.31 12.27 -30.44
C LYS A 389 -12.64 13.31 -29.53
N VAL A 390 -11.98 14.30 -30.15
CA VAL A 390 -11.34 15.41 -29.41
C VAL A 390 -12.31 16.12 -28.48
N ALA A 391 -13.56 16.36 -28.92
CA ALA A 391 -14.59 16.99 -28.09
C ALA A 391 -14.88 16.19 -26.80
N ALA A 392 -14.90 14.86 -26.88
CA ALA A 392 -15.07 13.99 -25.72
C ALA A 392 -13.84 14.01 -24.80
N MET A 393 -12.63 14.07 -25.37
CA MET A 393 -11.40 14.24 -24.60
C MET A 393 -11.42 15.55 -23.80
N GLU A 394 -11.76 16.67 -24.42
CA GLU A 394 -11.82 17.99 -23.77
C GLU A 394 -12.90 18.03 -22.67
N SER A 395 -14.07 17.46 -22.91
CA SER A 395 -15.14 17.34 -21.88
C SER A 395 -14.70 16.45 -20.72
N GLY A 396 -14.09 15.29 -21.04
CA GLY A 396 -13.61 14.34 -20.04
C GLY A 396 -12.51 14.91 -19.16
N ILE A 397 -11.55 15.66 -19.75
CA ILE A 397 -10.52 16.39 -19.02
C ILE A 397 -11.15 17.40 -18.04
N ARG A 398 -12.07 18.24 -18.53
CA ARG A 398 -12.72 19.25 -17.69
C ARG A 398 -13.47 18.61 -16.52
N ARG A 399 -14.16 17.52 -16.78
CA ARG A 399 -14.88 16.77 -15.76
C ARG A 399 -13.93 16.10 -14.76
N PHE A 400 -12.87 15.45 -15.25
CA PHE A 400 -11.85 14.83 -14.41
C PHE A 400 -11.22 15.86 -13.46
N VAL A 401 -10.79 17.02 -13.94
CA VAL A 401 -10.17 18.07 -13.12
C VAL A 401 -11.15 18.63 -12.08
N LYS A 402 -12.42 18.83 -12.44
CA LYS A 402 -13.44 19.31 -11.50
C LYS A 402 -13.77 18.34 -10.37
N GLU A 403 -13.83 17.05 -10.69
CA GLU A 403 -14.25 15.99 -9.78
C GLU A 403 -13.08 15.29 -9.07
N PHE A 404 -11.84 15.77 -9.29
CA PHE A 404 -10.65 15.13 -8.74
C PHE A 404 -10.50 15.34 -7.24
N THR A 405 -10.25 14.26 -6.50
CA THR A 405 -10.05 14.30 -5.06
C THR A 405 -8.60 14.57 -4.70
N PHE A 406 -8.23 15.83 -4.50
CA PHE A 406 -6.85 16.24 -4.23
C PHE A 406 -6.28 15.68 -2.91
N PHE A 407 -7.12 15.29 -1.97
CA PHE A 407 -6.66 14.63 -0.74
C PHE A 407 -6.06 13.24 -0.95
N GLU A 408 -6.20 12.66 -2.13
CA GLU A 408 -5.49 11.43 -2.48
C GLU A 408 -3.98 11.63 -2.61
N TYR A 409 -3.56 12.84 -3.06
CA TYR A 409 -2.15 13.16 -3.29
C TYR A 409 -1.57 14.08 -2.25
N TYR A 410 -2.39 14.98 -1.72
CA TYR A 410 -1.94 16.01 -0.81
C TYR A 410 -2.37 15.70 0.61
N PRO A 411 -1.44 15.71 1.58
CA PRO A 411 -1.77 15.40 2.96
C PRO A 411 -2.67 16.47 3.55
N ARG A 412 -3.47 16.08 4.53
CA ARG A 412 -4.16 17.01 5.41
C ARG A 412 -3.15 17.55 6.44
N LYS A 413 -3.33 18.78 6.89
CA LYS A 413 -2.48 19.35 7.94
C LYS A 413 -3.03 18.92 9.31
N LYS A 414 -2.13 18.55 10.22
CA LYS A 414 -2.46 18.27 11.63
C LYS A 414 -3.21 19.47 12.23
N ASP A 415 -4.27 19.19 12.99
CA ASP A 415 -5.08 20.19 13.68
C ASP A 415 -5.75 21.23 12.75
N ALA A 416 -5.91 20.92 11.47
CA ALA A 416 -6.64 21.76 10.55
C ALA A 416 -8.10 21.90 11.04
N ARG A 417 -8.46 23.09 11.57
CA ARG A 417 -9.87 23.44 11.79
C ARG A 417 -10.62 23.34 10.45
N ALA A 418 -11.93 23.18 10.48
CA ALA A 418 -12.75 23.07 9.26
C ALA A 418 -12.48 24.20 8.24
N ASN A 419 -12.02 25.35 8.69
CA ASN A 419 -11.64 26.50 7.87
C ASN A 419 -10.12 26.69 7.70
N SER A 420 -9.28 25.75 8.13
CA SER A 420 -7.84 25.91 7.99
C SER A 420 -7.36 25.46 6.63
N LEU A 421 -6.31 26.10 6.20
CA LEU A 421 -5.58 25.98 4.94
C LEU A 421 -5.27 24.52 4.59
N ASP A 422 -6.13 23.94 3.80
CA ASP A 422 -5.90 22.66 3.15
C ASP A 422 -5.56 22.86 1.66
N VAL A 423 -5.33 21.79 0.94
CA VAL A 423 -5.01 21.83 -0.49
C VAL A 423 -6.07 22.56 -1.32
N TYR A 424 -7.36 22.43 -1.01
CA TYR A 424 -8.43 23.13 -1.72
C TYR A 424 -8.42 24.63 -1.47
N SER A 425 -8.09 25.08 -0.26
CA SER A 425 -7.88 26.49 0.05
C SER A 425 -6.70 27.06 -0.76
N TYR A 426 -5.62 26.30 -0.90
CA TYR A 426 -4.48 26.69 -1.72
C TYR A 426 -4.84 26.75 -3.21
N ILE A 427 -5.54 25.75 -3.73
CA ILE A 427 -6.04 25.73 -5.10
C ILE A 427 -6.97 26.92 -5.36
N ALA A 428 -7.86 27.26 -4.42
CA ALA A 428 -8.73 28.42 -4.56
C ALA A 428 -7.95 29.74 -4.64
N HIS A 429 -6.79 29.86 -3.97
CA HIS A 429 -5.91 31.02 -4.15
C HIS A 429 -5.19 31.01 -5.49
N LEU A 430 -4.68 29.83 -5.91
CA LEU A 430 -3.98 29.68 -7.18
C LEU A 430 -4.91 29.92 -8.39
N ASN A 431 -6.17 29.52 -8.32
CA ASN A 431 -7.16 29.73 -9.37
C ASN A 431 -7.49 31.20 -9.64
N LYS A 432 -7.06 32.13 -8.77
CA LYS A 432 -7.19 33.57 -8.99
C LYS A 432 -6.02 34.17 -9.77
N LEU A 433 -4.97 33.38 -10.00
CA LEU A 433 -3.81 33.81 -10.79
C LEU A 433 -4.17 33.87 -12.29
N ALA A 434 -3.55 34.76 -12.98
CA ALA A 434 -3.65 34.85 -14.45
C ALA A 434 -2.66 33.92 -15.17
N ASP A 435 -1.64 33.42 -14.47
CA ASP A 435 -0.58 32.58 -15.02
C ASP A 435 -0.19 31.48 -14.04
N ILE A 436 0.32 30.37 -14.56
CA ILE A 436 0.84 29.24 -13.76
C ILE A 436 2.16 29.57 -13.06
N ARG A 437 2.88 30.60 -13.51
CA ARG A 437 4.07 31.14 -12.87
C ARG A 437 3.74 32.43 -12.14
N PHE A 438 4.17 32.55 -10.90
CA PHE A 438 3.77 33.67 -10.05
C PHE A 438 4.85 34.02 -9.02
N THR A 439 4.74 35.25 -8.48
CA THR A 439 5.55 35.73 -7.36
C THR A 439 4.68 35.88 -6.12
N THR A 440 5.29 36.08 -4.96
CA THR A 440 4.56 36.38 -3.71
C THR A 440 3.64 37.60 -3.89
N ASN A 441 4.12 38.61 -4.59
CA ASN A 441 3.33 39.83 -4.80
C ASN A 441 2.14 39.61 -5.75
N SER A 442 2.33 38.83 -6.84
CA SER A 442 1.23 38.54 -7.77
C SER A 442 0.16 37.65 -7.11
N LEU A 443 0.55 36.67 -6.29
CA LEU A 443 -0.40 35.88 -5.53
C LEU A 443 -1.17 36.72 -4.51
N ASN A 444 -0.48 37.62 -3.79
CA ASN A 444 -1.15 38.52 -2.85
C ASN A 444 -2.14 39.44 -3.56
N ALA A 445 -1.75 40.02 -4.67
CA ALA A 445 -2.63 40.91 -5.46
C ALA A 445 -3.87 40.16 -6.00
N ALA A 446 -3.70 38.94 -6.51
CA ALA A 446 -4.80 38.14 -7.07
C ALA A 446 -5.73 37.56 -5.99
N ALA A 447 -5.17 37.04 -4.91
CA ALA A 447 -5.92 36.28 -3.91
C ALA A 447 -6.27 37.07 -2.65
N GLY A 448 -5.70 38.26 -2.43
CA GLY A 448 -5.93 39.08 -1.26
C GLY A 448 -5.42 38.46 0.04
N THR A 449 -4.31 37.70 -0.03
CA THR A 449 -3.80 36.90 1.10
C THR A 449 -3.03 37.71 2.15
N GLY A 450 -2.70 38.97 1.85
CA GLY A 450 -2.07 39.89 2.79
C GLY A 450 -0.71 39.42 3.32
N SER A 451 -0.44 39.65 4.57
CA SER A 451 0.80 39.25 5.25
C SER A 451 1.00 37.71 5.33
N SER A 452 -0.04 36.92 5.13
CA SER A 452 0.01 35.47 5.17
C SER A 452 0.49 34.83 3.88
N THR A 453 0.67 35.57 2.79
CA THR A 453 1.02 35.05 1.44
C THR A 453 2.27 34.17 1.47
N GLN A 454 3.32 34.62 2.18
CA GLN A 454 4.56 33.82 2.26
C GLN A 454 4.34 32.49 2.97
N ASN A 455 3.53 32.44 4.03
CA ASN A 455 3.21 31.20 4.73
C ASN A 455 2.40 30.22 3.84
N TYR A 456 1.51 30.76 2.99
CA TYR A 456 0.78 29.95 2.02
C TYR A 456 1.73 29.33 1.00
N ILE A 457 2.66 30.10 0.44
CA ILE A 457 3.64 29.60 -0.52
C ILE A 457 4.52 28.51 0.10
N VAL A 458 5.06 28.74 1.30
CA VAL A 458 5.86 27.74 2.03
C VAL A 458 5.06 26.47 2.25
N SER A 459 3.79 26.58 2.63
CA SER A 459 2.92 25.43 2.81
C SER A 459 2.62 24.70 1.50
N MET A 460 2.33 25.42 0.41
CA MET A 460 2.13 24.85 -0.93
C MET A 460 3.40 24.15 -1.44
N GLU A 461 4.57 24.73 -1.19
CA GLU A 461 5.88 24.13 -1.55
C GLU A 461 6.15 22.86 -0.73
N SER A 462 5.86 22.87 0.57
CA SER A 462 6.07 21.73 1.46
C SER A 462 5.24 20.49 1.09
N ILE A 463 4.06 20.69 0.52
CA ILE A 463 3.21 19.59 0.01
C ILE A 463 3.46 19.27 -1.46
N GLY A 464 4.35 20.00 -2.14
CA GLY A 464 4.69 19.78 -3.55
C GLY A 464 3.66 20.29 -4.55
N LEU A 465 2.73 21.16 -4.14
CA LEU A 465 1.72 21.78 -5.03
C LEU A 465 2.34 22.83 -5.94
N VAL A 466 3.35 23.57 -5.42
CA VAL A 466 4.14 24.54 -6.17
C VAL A 466 5.63 24.25 -6.01
N ARG A 467 6.44 24.76 -6.90
CA ARG A 467 7.90 24.72 -6.79
C ARG A 467 8.50 26.09 -7.04
N ARG A 468 9.67 26.33 -6.46
CA ARG A 468 10.49 27.48 -6.78
C ARG A 468 11.19 27.26 -8.13
N CYS A 469 11.17 28.26 -8.99
CA CYS A 469 11.93 28.26 -10.23
C CYS A 469 13.38 28.71 -9.98
N GLU A 470 14.29 28.25 -10.80
CA GLU A 470 15.69 28.74 -10.80
C GLU A 470 15.76 30.19 -11.35
N GLU A 471 14.89 30.47 -12.32
CA GLU A 471 14.70 31.80 -12.90
C GLU A 471 14.18 32.79 -11.86
N LYS A 472 14.59 34.04 -11.97
CA LYS A 472 14.07 35.13 -11.15
C LYS A 472 12.93 35.85 -11.88
N GLY A 473 11.94 36.23 -11.12
CA GLY A 473 10.86 37.08 -11.60
C GLY A 473 11.25 38.55 -11.70
N PRO A 474 10.27 39.42 -11.99
CA PRO A 474 10.48 40.87 -12.06
C PRO A 474 11.19 41.39 -10.80
N ASN A 475 12.12 42.33 -10.99
CA ASN A 475 12.91 42.94 -9.91
C ASN A 475 13.69 41.97 -9.04
N GLY A 476 14.10 40.79 -9.59
CA GLY A 476 14.86 39.78 -8.87
C GLY A 476 14.06 38.97 -7.83
N SER A 477 12.72 39.10 -7.84
CA SER A 477 11.83 38.37 -6.95
C SER A 477 11.89 36.87 -7.20
N THR A 478 11.57 36.07 -6.17
CA THR A 478 11.47 34.63 -6.33
C THR A 478 10.23 34.28 -7.15
N LEU A 479 10.45 33.49 -8.21
CA LEU A 479 9.41 32.98 -9.08
C LEU A 479 9.02 31.56 -8.63
N TYR A 480 7.73 31.30 -8.59
CA TYR A 480 7.14 30.00 -8.28
C TYR A 480 6.33 29.50 -9.47
N GLU A 481 6.19 28.20 -9.58
CA GLU A 481 5.40 27.55 -10.61
C GLU A 481 4.45 26.52 -9.98
N ILE A 482 3.20 26.49 -10.44
CA ILE A 482 2.25 25.43 -10.08
C ILE A 482 2.76 24.11 -10.64
N ARG A 483 2.92 23.09 -9.80
CA ARG A 483 3.49 21.81 -10.20
C ARG A 483 2.43 20.82 -10.67
N ASP A 484 1.27 20.78 -9.99
CA ASP A 484 0.21 19.84 -10.32
C ASP A 484 -0.43 20.17 -11.67
N PRO A 485 -0.42 19.25 -12.66
CA PRO A 485 -0.93 19.54 -14.00
C PRO A 485 -2.45 19.77 -14.02
N LYS A 486 -3.22 19.21 -13.08
CA LYS A 486 -4.65 19.43 -12.97
C LYS A 486 -4.96 20.86 -12.52
N VAL A 487 -4.17 21.35 -11.53
CA VAL A 487 -4.30 22.74 -11.06
C VAL A 487 -3.82 23.73 -12.14
N ARG A 488 -2.73 23.41 -12.88
CA ARG A 488 -2.32 24.21 -14.05
C ARG A 488 -3.45 24.33 -15.06
N PHE A 489 -4.03 23.19 -15.44
CA PHE A 489 -5.14 23.17 -16.38
C PHE A 489 -6.33 24.01 -15.90
N ALA A 490 -6.64 23.94 -14.60
CA ALA A 490 -7.72 24.73 -14.01
C ALA A 490 -7.45 26.24 -14.10
N VAL A 491 -6.24 26.69 -13.79
CA VAL A 491 -5.84 28.11 -13.89
C VAL A 491 -5.89 28.58 -15.35
N GLU A 492 -5.27 27.85 -16.29
CA GLU A 492 -5.22 28.20 -17.70
C GLU A 492 -6.61 28.25 -18.37
N ASN A 493 -7.56 27.47 -17.89
CA ASN A 493 -8.92 27.36 -18.44
C ASN A 493 -9.99 28.05 -17.60
N ASN A 494 -9.61 28.81 -16.56
CA ASN A 494 -10.53 29.45 -15.60
C ASN A 494 -11.56 28.47 -15.04
N LEU A 495 -11.11 27.25 -14.68
CA LEU A 495 -11.95 26.18 -14.20
C LEU A 495 -11.95 26.16 -12.67
N GLU A 496 -13.11 26.34 -12.05
CA GLU A 496 -13.25 26.28 -10.61
C GLU A 496 -13.16 24.82 -10.12
N ILE A 497 -12.18 24.51 -9.27
CA ILE A 497 -12.06 23.26 -8.53
C ILE A 497 -12.75 23.45 -7.19
N ARG A 498 -13.78 22.65 -6.93
CA ARG A 498 -14.53 22.68 -5.68
C ARG A 498 -14.12 21.53 -4.78
N ARG A 499 -14.12 21.81 -3.48
CA ARG A 499 -14.09 20.75 -2.48
C ARG A 499 -15.36 19.92 -2.66
N ASP A 500 -15.22 18.59 -2.72
CA ASP A 500 -16.33 17.69 -2.95
C ASP A 500 -17.62 18.11 -2.25
N ALA A 501 -18.71 18.18 -3.01
CA ALA A 501 -20.06 18.31 -2.51
C ALA A 501 -20.55 16.98 -1.93
#